data_50789ff7fff5e62fdd011e2e389b7c32
#
_entry.id   50789ff7fff5e62fdd011e2e389b7c32
#
_cell.length_a   1.000
_cell.length_b   1.000
_cell.length_c   1.000
_cell.angle_alpha   90.00
_cell.angle_beta   90.00
_cell.angle_gamma   90.00
#
_symmetry.space_group_name_H-M   'P 1'
#
loop_
_entity.id
_entity.type
_entity.pdbx_description
1 polymer ?
#
loop_
_entity_poly.entity_id
_entity_poly.type
_entity_poly.pdbx_seq_one_letter_code
_entity_poly.pdbx_strand_id
1 'polypeptide(L)'
;MDTPHKHLLRAAEPRDVTAIVGLIRELADFERLTHLLRVTPETLRPHLFGDKPVVESVVGEVNGEVVAFALFFTNFSTFLAKPGLYLEDLYVKPEHRGRGLGRALLEHLGALAVQRDYGRFEWSVLDWNEHAIRFYKAMGATVMPEWRICRVTGEALQNFAR
;
A
#
# COMPACT_ATOMS: atom_id res chain seq x y z
N MET A 1 -3.36 -12.79 31.66
CA MET A 1 -2.13 -12.85 30.84
C MET A 1 -2.58 -12.73 29.39
N ASP A 2 -2.42 -11.54 28.80
CA ASP A 2 -2.72 -11.34 27.38
C ASP A 2 -1.75 -12.18 26.56
N THR A 3 -2.28 -13.20 25.90
CA THR A 3 -1.53 -13.93 24.88
C THR A 3 -1.15 -12.91 23.81
N PRO A 4 0.13 -12.74 23.45
CA PRO A 4 0.48 -11.80 22.39
C PRO A 4 -0.29 -12.21 21.14
N HIS A 5 -1.16 -11.34 20.66
CA HIS A 5 -1.90 -11.55 19.41
C HIS A 5 -0.89 -11.73 18.29
N LYS A 6 -0.62 -12.99 17.94
CA LYS A 6 0.32 -13.35 16.91
C LYS A 6 -0.26 -12.93 15.56
N HIS A 7 0.25 -11.84 15.00
CA HIS A 7 -0.08 -11.47 13.63
C HIS A 7 0.76 -12.29 12.66
N LEU A 8 0.16 -12.63 11.52
CA LEU A 8 0.82 -13.32 10.41
C LEU A 8 0.80 -12.40 9.19
N LEU A 9 1.99 -12.14 8.63
CA LEU A 9 2.11 -11.48 7.32
C LEU A 9 2.30 -12.55 6.24
N ARG A 10 1.54 -12.45 5.16
CA ARG A 10 1.65 -13.33 4.01
C ARG A 10 1.27 -12.63 2.71
N ALA A 11 1.72 -13.17 1.58
CA ALA A 11 1.22 -12.74 0.28
C ALA A 11 -0.31 -12.91 0.21
N ALA A 12 -0.98 -11.96 -0.43
CA ALA A 12 -2.41 -12.08 -0.67
C ALA A 12 -2.72 -13.25 -1.61
N GLU A 13 -3.86 -13.87 -1.38
CA GLU A 13 -4.42 -14.94 -2.21
C GLU A 13 -5.75 -14.46 -2.84
N PRO A 14 -6.25 -15.12 -3.89
CA PRO A 14 -7.53 -14.72 -4.51
C PRO A 14 -8.70 -14.59 -3.54
N ARG A 15 -8.74 -15.41 -2.49
CA ARG A 15 -9.76 -15.35 -1.42
C ARG A 15 -9.73 -14.05 -0.61
N ASP A 16 -8.62 -13.30 -0.63
CA ASP A 16 -8.45 -12.08 0.16
C ASP A 16 -8.97 -10.83 -0.53
N VAL A 17 -9.31 -10.90 -1.82
CA VAL A 17 -9.66 -9.71 -2.63
C VAL A 17 -10.81 -8.90 -2.00
N THR A 18 -11.84 -9.56 -1.53
CA THR A 18 -12.99 -8.88 -0.89
C THR A 18 -12.58 -8.16 0.40
N ALA A 19 -11.75 -8.80 1.23
CA ALA A 19 -11.22 -8.19 2.45
C ALA A 19 -10.32 -6.98 2.12
N ILE A 20 -9.44 -7.10 1.13
CA ILE A 20 -8.57 -6.00 0.67
C ILE A 20 -9.41 -4.81 0.19
N VAL A 21 -10.45 -5.03 -0.63
CA VAL A 21 -11.34 -3.95 -1.08
C VAL A 21 -12.05 -3.29 0.10
N GLY A 22 -12.47 -4.05 1.10
CA GLY A 22 -13.04 -3.51 2.33
C GLY A 22 -12.08 -2.59 3.07
N LEU A 23 -10.80 -2.98 3.19
CA LEU A 23 -9.76 -2.18 3.82
C LEU A 23 -9.40 -0.93 2.99
N ILE A 24 -9.42 -1.03 1.66
CA ILE A 24 -9.24 0.14 0.77
C ILE A 24 -10.37 1.16 0.99
N ARG A 25 -11.61 0.71 1.18
CA ARG A 25 -12.74 1.61 1.48
C ARG A 25 -12.58 2.31 2.82
N GLU A 26 -12.14 1.59 3.85
CA GLU A 26 -11.84 2.18 5.15
C GLU A 26 -10.71 3.22 5.05
N LEU A 27 -9.67 2.95 4.28
CA LEU A 27 -8.58 3.90 4.02
C LEU A 27 -9.09 5.14 3.29
N ALA A 28 -9.90 4.97 2.25
CA ALA A 28 -10.47 6.09 1.49
C ALA A 28 -11.35 6.98 2.38
N ASP A 29 -12.10 6.37 3.30
CA ASP A 29 -12.91 7.11 4.27
C ASP A 29 -12.03 7.91 5.25
N PHE A 30 -10.99 7.29 5.78
CA PHE A 30 -9.99 7.97 6.61
C PHE A 30 -9.34 9.17 5.91
N GLU A 31 -9.00 9.00 4.63
CA GLU A 31 -8.40 10.06 3.81
C GLU A 31 -9.42 11.07 3.27
N ARG A 32 -10.72 10.88 3.54
CA ARG A 32 -11.84 11.71 3.03
C ARG A 32 -11.95 11.72 1.51
N LEU A 33 -11.58 10.61 0.87
CA LEU A 33 -11.55 10.44 -0.57
C LEU A 33 -12.53 9.38 -1.09
N THR A 34 -13.49 8.95 -0.27
CA THR A 34 -14.46 7.90 -0.61
C THR A 34 -15.23 8.21 -1.91
N HIS A 35 -15.50 9.48 -2.19
CA HIS A 35 -16.18 9.93 -3.40
C HIS A 35 -15.39 9.64 -4.69
N LEU A 36 -14.09 9.42 -4.59
CA LEU A 36 -13.21 9.08 -5.72
C LEU A 36 -13.08 7.57 -5.94
N LEU A 37 -13.53 6.77 -4.96
CA LEU A 37 -13.31 5.33 -4.98
C LEU A 37 -14.16 4.64 -6.05
N ARG A 38 -13.52 3.82 -6.88
CA ARG A 38 -14.16 3.04 -7.97
C ARG A 38 -13.90 1.55 -7.87
N VAL A 39 -12.97 1.14 -6.99
CA VAL A 39 -12.54 -0.25 -6.87
C VAL A 39 -13.66 -1.15 -6.32
N THR A 40 -13.79 -2.32 -6.94
CA THR A 40 -14.62 -3.44 -6.47
C THR A 40 -13.78 -4.71 -6.47
N PRO A 41 -14.23 -5.79 -5.80
CA PRO A 41 -13.53 -7.07 -5.89
C PRO A 41 -13.34 -7.55 -7.33
N GLU A 42 -14.34 -7.35 -8.19
CA GLU A 42 -14.32 -7.75 -9.59
C GLU A 42 -13.28 -6.95 -10.40
N THR A 43 -13.14 -5.64 -10.12
CA THR A 43 -12.18 -4.79 -10.84
C THR A 43 -10.76 -4.95 -10.32
N LEU A 44 -10.56 -5.27 -9.04
CA LEU A 44 -9.21 -5.44 -8.47
C LEU A 44 -8.60 -6.82 -8.80
N ARG A 45 -9.41 -7.87 -8.79
CA ARG A 45 -8.95 -9.26 -8.97
C ARG A 45 -8.03 -9.46 -10.18
N PRO A 46 -8.36 -9.00 -11.40
CA PRO A 46 -7.49 -9.19 -12.56
C PRO A 46 -6.12 -8.54 -12.42
N HIS A 47 -6.04 -7.42 -11.71
CA HIS A 47 -4.80 -6.68 -11.49
C HIS A 47 -3.88 -7.31 -10.47
N LEU A 48 -4.41 -8.13 -9.55
CA LEU A 48 -3.64 -8.90 -8.58
C LEU A 48 -3.34 -10.33 -9.05
N PHE A 49 -4.30 -10.99 -9.68
CA PHE A 49 -4.28 -12.43 -9.94
C PHE A 49 -4.63 -12.83 -11.38
N GLY A 50 -4.75 -11.87 -12.30
CA GLY A 50 -4.99 -12.17 -13.71
C GLY A 50 -3.71 -12.56 -14.46
N ASP A 51 -3.81 -12.71 -15.77
CA ASP A 51 -2.70 -13.13 -16.64
C ASP A 51 -1.53 -12.13 -16.65
N LYS A 52 -1.82 -10.85 -16.47
CA LYS A 52 -0.83 -9.77 -16.42
C LYS A 52 -1.07 -8.90 -15.18
N PRO A 53 -0.73 -9.39 -13.99
CA PRO A 53 -0.90 -8.61 -12.78
C PRO A 53 -0.01 -7.36 -12.81
N VAL A 54 -0.54 -6.23 -12.33
CA VAL A 54 0.18 -4.95 -12.28
C VAL A 54 0.45 -4.51 -10.85
N VAL A 55 -0.17 -5.14 -9.88
CA VAL A 55 0.02 -4.88 -8.45
C VAL A 55 0.17 -6.19 -7.68
N GLU A 56 0.78 -6.09 -6.51
CA GLU A 56 0.93 -7.17 -5.54
C GLU A 56 0.36 -6.71 -4.20
N SER A 57 0.01 -7.64 -3.34
CA SER A 57 -0.45 -7.30 -1.99
C SER A 57 0.07 -8.30 -0.96
N VAL A 58 0.36 -7.77 0.22
CA VAL A 58 0.63 -8.53 1.45
C VAL A 58 -0.49 -8.22 2.42
N VAL A 59 -1.01 -9.23 3.08
CA VAL A 59 -2.07 -9.08 4.09
C VAL A 59 -1.51 -9.42 5.48
N GLY A 60 -2.08 -8.76 6.48
CA GLY A 60 -1.85 -9.06 7.89
C GLY A 60 -3.08 -9.72 8.49
N GLU A 61 -2.89 -10.91 9.05
CA GLU A 61 -3.93 -11.67 9.74
C GLU A 61 -3.75 -11.63 11.25
N VAL A 62 -4.85 -11.54 11.96
CA VAL A 62 -4.95 -11.77 13.40
C VAL A 62 -6.08 -12.77 13.63
N ASN A 63 -5.78 -13.90 14.25
CA ASN A 63 -6.76 -14.97 14.49
C ASN A 63 -7.52 -15.43 13.23
N GLY A 64 -6.82 -15.48 12.07
CA GLY A 64 -7.42 -15.92 10.81
C GLY A 64 -8.24 -14.85 10.07
N GLU A 65 -8.35 -13.65 10.62
CA GLU A 65 -9.03 -12.51 9.97
C GLU A 65 -8.00 -11.57 9.36
N VAL A 66 -8.22 -11.16 8.10
CA VAL A 66 -7.43 -10.12 7.44
C VAL A 66 -7.80 -8.75 8.01
N VAL A 67 -6.87 -8.14 8.72
CA VAL A 67 -7.07 -6.87 9.45
C VAL A 67 -6.17 -5.74 8.94
N ALA A 68 -5.25 -6.06 8.04
CA ALA A 68 -4.32 -5.11 7.47
C ALA A 68 -3.89 -5.54 6.07
N PHE A 69 -3.46 -4.60 5.26
CA PHE A 69 -2.89 -4.89 3.94
C PHE A 69 -1.86 -3.84 3.54
N ALA A 70 -1.01 -4.23 2.61
CA ALA A 70 -0.22 -3.35 1.78
C ALA A 70 -0.42 -3.74 0.33
N LEU A 71 -0.61 -2.76 -0.56
CA LEU A 71 -0.70 -2.96 -2.00
C LEU A 71 0.41 -2.16 -2.66
N PHE A 72 1.16 -2.79 -3.55
CA PHE A 72 2.39 -2.21 -4.08
C PHE A 72 2.66 -2.69 -5.50
N PHE A 73 3.58 -2.02 -6.17
CA PHE A 73 4.03 -2.37 -7.52
C PHE A 73 5.49 -1.99 -7.72
N THR A 74 6.07 -2.46 -8.82
CA THR A 74 7.45 -2.15 -9.20
C THR A 74 7.49 -0.90 -10.08
N ASN A 75 8.29 0.09 -9.69
CA ASN A 75 8.66 1.24 -10.52
C ASN A 75 10.14 1.14 -10.91
N PHE A 76 10.70 2.16 -11.50
CA PHE A 76 12.09 2.16 -11.95
C PHE A 76 12.77 3.51 -11.72
N SER A 77 13.99 3.48 -11.23
CA SER A 77 14.85 4.65 -11.10
C SER A 77 15.93 4.65 -12.17
N THR A 78 15.89 5.62 -13.06
CA THR A 78 16.96 5.80 -14.07
C THR A 78 18.28 6.22 -13.45
N PHE A 79 18.25 7.01 -12.36
CA PHE A 79 19.47 7.44 -11.66
C PHE A 79 20.19 6.29 -10.98
N LEU A 80 19.45 5.34 -10.41
CA LEU A 80 20.02 4.16 -9.77
C LEU A 80 20.17 2.98 -10.74
N ALA A 81 19.59 3.08 -11.94
CA ALA A 81 19.49 1.98 -12.92
C ALA A 81 18.94 0.70 -12.29
N LYS A 82 17.93 0.84 -11.41
CA LYS A 82 17.32 -0.28 -10.67
C LYS A 82 15.79 -0.13 -10.59
N PRO A 83 15.07 -1.25 -10.55
CA PRO A 83 13.68 -1.24 -10.12
C PRO A 83 13.56 -0.73 -8.67
N GLY A 84 12.38 -0.28 -8.31
CA GLY A 84 12.02 0.09 -6.96
C GLY A 84 10.68 -0.50 -6.56
N LEU A 85 10.42 -0.53 -5.27
CA LEU A 85 9.12 -0.89 -4.74
C LEU A 85 8.34 0.40 -4.45
N TYR A 86 7.16 0.53 -5.05
CA TYR A 86 6.25 1.63 -4.77
C TYR A 86 5.03 1.11 -4.02
N LEU A 87 4.86 1.60 -2.80
CA LEU A 87 3.71 1.29 -1.97
C LEU A 87 2.56 2.24 -2.30
N GLU A 88 1.47 1.71 -2.87
CA GLU A 88 0.27 2.48 -3.15
C GLU A 88 -0.56 2.71 -1.91
N ASP A 89 -0.89 1.64 -1.18
CA ASP A 89 -1.74 1.68 0.02
C ASP A 89 -1.16 0.83 1.13
N LEU A 90 -1.26 1.34 2.36
CA LEU A 90 -1.02 0.59 3.59
C LEU A 90 -2.08 0.99 4.62
N TYR A 91 -2.80 -0.01 5.16
CA TYR A 91 -3.85 0.24 6.14
C TYR A 91 -3.92 -0.86 7.18
N VAL A 92 -4.18 -0.47 8.41
CA VAL A 92 -4.45 -1.37 9.54
C VAL A 92 -5.77 -0.95 10.17
N LYS A 93 -6.69 -1.88 10.39
CA LYS A 93 -7.96 -1.60 11.08
C LYS A 93 -7.69 -0.90 12.41
N PRO A 94 -8.49 0.12 12.78
CA PRO A 94 -8.25 0.93 13.98
C PRO A 94 -8.06 0.12 15.26
N GLU A 95 -8.86 -0.93 15.45
CA GLU A 95 -8.81 -1.80 16.63
C GLU A 95 -7.55 -2.67 16.73
N HIS A 96 -6.79 -2.76 15.65
CA HIS A 96 -5.52 -3.50 15.58
C HIS A 96 -4.28 -2.60 15.52
N ARG A 97 -4.46 -1.28 15.60
CA ARG A 97 -3.35 -0.31 15.63
C ARG A 97 -2.64 -0.29 16.98
N GLY A 98 -1.43 0.28 16.99
CA GLY A 98 -0.62 0.37 18.20
C GLY A 98 0.03 -0.94 18.64
N ARG A 99 -0.04 -1.99 17.83
CA ARG A 99 0.52 -3.33 18.08
C ARG A 99 1.67 -3.71 17.15
N GLY A 100 2.19 -2.74 16.41
CA GLY A 100 3.34 -2.94 15.51
C GLY A 100 3.03 -3.52 14.14
N LEU A 101 1.76 -3.74 13.78
CA LEU A 101 1.39 -4.39 12.52
C LEU A 101 1.73 -3.52 11.28
N GLY A 102 1.47 -2.21 11.35
CA GLY A 102 1.87 -1.29 10.28
C GLY A 102 3.38 -1.22 10.07
N ARG A 103 4.13 -1.21 11.17
CA ARG A 103 5.59 -1.30 11.14
C ARG A 103 6.07 -2.60 10.52
N ALA A 104 5.49 -3.72 10.94
CA ALA A 104 5.83 -5.04 10.40
C ALA A 104 5.57 -5.14 8.90
N LEU A 105 4.48 -4.56 8.39
CA LEU A 105 4.20 -4.47 6.94
C LEU A 105 5.28 -3.68 6.20
N LEU A 106 5.67 -2.50 6.71
CA LEU A 106 6.74 -1.71 6.07
C LEU A 106 8.08 -2.43 6.10
N GLU A 107 8.44 -3.05 7.22
CA GLU A 107 9.66 -3.85 7.35
C GLU A 107 9.65 -5.05 6.38
N HIS A 108 8.51 -5.72 6.23
CA HIS A 108 8.34 -6.82 5.29
C HIS A 108 8.57 -6.37 3.84
N LEU A 109 7.97 -5.25 3.43
CA LEU A 109 8.15 -4.70 2.09
C LEU A 109 9.58 -4.19 1.85
N GLY A 110 10.19 -3.57 2.87
CA GLY A 110 11.60 -3.17 2.80
C GLY A 110 12.53 -4.38 2.61
N ALA A 111 12.30 -5.46 3.34
CA ALA A 111 13.03 -6.71 3.17
C ALA A 111 12.82 -7.31 1.76
N LEU A 112 11.60 -7.26 1.25
CA LEU A 112 11.29 -7.72 -0.10
C LEU A 112 12.03 -6.90 -1.16
N ALA A 113 12.09 -5.58 -1.00
CA ALA A 113 12.85 -4.70 -1.89
C ALA A 113 14.34 -5.07 -1.90
N VAL A 114 14.93 -5.35 -0.73
CA VAL A 114 16.33 -5.81 -0.62
C VAL A 114 16.52 -7.17 -1.30
N GLN A 115 15.64 -8.13 -1.07
CA GLN A 115 15.71 -9.47 -1.69
C GLN A 115 15.64 -9.41 -3.22
N ARG A 116 14.90 -8.45 -3.77
CA ARG A 116 14.76 -8.24 -5.21
C ARG A 116 15.86 -7.39 -5.84
N ASP A 117 16.83 -6.96 -5.05
CA ASP A 117 17.89 -6.01 -5.47
C ASP A 117 17.30 -4.68 -6.00
N TYR A 118 16.22 -4.20 -5.40
CA TYR A 118 15.61 -2.92 -5.72
C TYR A 118 16.41 -1.76 -5.13
N GLY A 119 16.43 -0.64 -5.84
CA GLY A 119 17.25 0.52 -5.45
C GLY A 119 16.60 1.43 -4.42
N ARG A 120 15.26 1.39 -4.28
CA ARG A 120 14.54 2.24 -3.34
C ARG A 120 13.14 1.69 -3.05
N PHE A 121 12.59 2.20 -1.95
CA PHE A 121 11.23 1.93 -1.50
C PHE A 121 10.54 3.27 -1.24
N GLU A 122 9.42 3.53 -1.94
CA GLU A 122 8.75 4.82 -1.95
C GLU A 122 7.25 4.71 -1.74
N TRP A 123 6.66 5.76 -1.21
CA TRP A 123 5.22 5.97 -1.09
C TRP A 123 4.91 7.45 -0.94
N SER A 124 3.62 7.81 -1.04
CA SER A 124 3.13 9.15 -0.80
C SER A 124 2.39 9.23 0.54
N VAL A 125 2.37 10.38 1.13
CA VAL A 125 1.61 10.69 2.35
C VAL A 125 0.90 12.02 2.18
N LEU A 126 -0.33 12.11 2.68
CA LEU A 126 -1.07 13.38 2.71
C LEU A 126 -0.33 14.36 3.63
N ASP A 127 -0.18 15.61 3.18
CA ASP A 127 0.62 16.63 3.86
C ASP A 127 0.13 16.99 5.27
N TRP A 128 -1.18 16.82 5.50
CA TRP A 128 -1.80 17.05 6.81
C TRP A 128 -1.64 15.87 7.79
N ASN A 129 -1.20 14.69 7.32
CA ASN A 129 -1.10 13.48 8.14
C ASN A 129 0.22 13.44 8.92
N GLU A 130 0.38 14.37 9.85
CA GLU A 130 1.62 14.53 10.63
C GLU A 130 1.98 13.29 11.46
N HIS A 131 0.97 12.54 11.93
CA HIS A 131 1.20 11.30 12.67
C HIS A 131 1.92 10.26 11.80
N ALA A 132 1.42 10.03 10.59
CA ALA A 132 2.05 9.13 9.63
C ALA A 132 3.45 9.62 9.22
N ILE A 133 3.60 10.91 8.96
CA ILE A 133 4.89 11.51 8.58
C ILE A 133 5.94 11.26 9.68
N ARG A 134 5.60 11.48 10.95
CA ARG A 134 6.51 11.20 12.07
C ARG A 134 6.88 9.72 12.13
N PHE A 135 5.90 8.85 11.95
CA PHE A 135 6.11 7.40 11.93
C PHE A 135 7.07 6.98 10.80
N TYR A 136 6.86 7.48 9.59
CA TYR A 136 7.72 7.17 8.45
C TYR A 136 9.15 7.68 8.62
N LYS A 137 9.32 8.89 9.14
CA LYS A 137 10.64 9.43 9.47
C LYS A 137 11.37 8.58 10.52
N ALA A 138 10.65 8.10 11.53
CA ALA A 138 11.21 7.20 12.54
C ALA A 138 11.63 5.84 11.95
N MET A 139 11.03 5.42 10.83
CA MET A 139 11.42 4.23 10.07
C MET A 139 12.61 4.46 9.14
N GLY A 140 13.12 5.68 9.03
CA GLY A 140 14.24 6.04 8.17
C GLY A 140 13.85 6.66 6.83
N ALA A 141 12.57 6.95 6.60
CA ALA A 141 12.14 7.62 5.38
C ALA A 141 12.48 9.11 5.37
N THR A 142 12.77 9.64 4.20
CA THR A 142 12.90 11.07 3.94
C THR A 142 11.68 11.56 3.18
N VAL A 143 11.00 12.58 3.69
CA VAL A 143 9.94 13.26 2.94
C VAL A 143 10.59 14.20 1.93
N MET A 144 10.21 14.08 0.64
CA MET A 144 10.80 14.82 -0.47
C MET A 144 10.02 16.12 -0.73
N PRO A 145 10.39 17.28 -0.16
CA PRO A 145 9.56 18.48 -0.24
C PRO A 145 9.60 19.17 -1.61
N GLU A 146 10.66 18.93 -2.39
CA GLU A 146 10.85 19.55 -3.72
C GLU A 146 10.04 18.89 -4.82
N TRP A 147 9.50 17.68 -4.59
CA TRP A 147 8.72 16.93 -5.55
C TRP A 147 7.24 17.11 -5.34
N ARG A 148 6.51 17.28 -6.43
CA ARG A 148 5.05 17.36 -6.44
C ARG A 148 4.49 16.35 -7.42
N ILE A 149 3.36 15.74 -7.05
CA ILE A 149 2.64 14.82 -7.93
C ILE A 149 1.92 15.62 -9.00
N CYS A 150 2.14 15.28 -10.28
CA CYS A 150 1.37 15.77 -11.41
C CYS A 150 0.45 14.65 -11.89
N ARG A 151 -0.84 14.94 -12.00
CA ARG A 151 -1.85 13.92 -12.33
C ARG A 151 -2.79 14.41 -13.42
N VAL A 152 -3.04 13.55 -14.41
CA VAL A 152 -4.05 13.77 -15.43
C VAL A 152 -5.05 12.63 -15.35
N THR A 153 -6.33 12.93 -15.26
CA THR A 153 -7.42 11.95 -15.13
C THR A 153 -8.65 12.37 -15.92
N GLY A 154 -9.61 11.46 -16.05
CA GLY A 154 -10.91 11.75 -16.66
C GLY A 154 -10.82 12.23 -18.10
N GLU A 155 -11.61 13.25 -18.46
CA GLU A 155 -11.66 13.80 -19.82
C GLU A 155 -10.30 14.34 -20.29
N ALA A 156 -9.54 14.99 -19.40
CA ALA A 156 -8.21 15.49 -19.72
C ALA A 156 -7.27 14.36 -20.19
N LEU A 157 -7.36 13.18 -19.57
CA LEU A 157 -6.59 12.01 -20.00
C LEU A 157 -7.06 11.51 -21.38
N GLN A 158 -8.37 11.45 -21.63
CA GLN A 158 -8.91 11.01 -22.91
C GLN A 158 -8.49 11.91 -24.07
N ASN A 159 -8.26 13.19 -23.81
CA ASN A 159 -7.84 14.15 -24.83
C ASN A 159 -6.45 13.87 -25.42
N PHE A 160 -5.59 13.10 -24.74
CA PHE A 160 -4.30 12.66 -25.30
C PHE A 160 -4.44 11.64 -26.43
N ALA A 161 -5.60 11.01 -26.59
CA ALA A 161 -5.85 10.01 -27.63
C ALA A 161 -6.47 10.62 -28.93
N ARG A 162 -6.64 11.94 -29.00
CA ARG A 162 -7.24 12.66 -30.15
C ARG A 162 -6.19 13.16 -31.11
#